data_2fa4285a4360e699064ace4ad03714f9
#
_entry.id   2fa4285a4360e699064ace4ad03714f9
#
_cell.length_a   1.000
_cell.length_b   1.000
_cell.length_c   1.000
_cell.angle_alpha   90.00
_cell.angle_beta   90.00
_cell.angle_gamma   90.00
#
_symmetry.space_group_name_H-M   'P 1'
#
loop_
_entity.id
_entity.type
_entity.pdbx_description
1 polymer ?
#
loop_
_entity_poly.entity_id
_entity_poly.type
_entity_poly.pdbx_seq_one_letter_code
_entity_poly.pdbx_strand_id
1 'polypeptide(L)'
;MYYTAVATCFPAFKGKFGSKIEGVFGAGGVNQESSKIQEYFKAHKEITGKEADGWASANTYVSMQILGQAIEGAGTLDRKTVTQYIKDNTFDTIMGPISFENQISNKYWTVGQWQDGKFRGVKSSQMDGAAPIVAKDGWN
;
A
#
# COMPACT_ATOMS: atom_id res chain seq x y z
N MET A 1 -10.04 -21.20 -3.40
CA MET A 1 -9.40 -19.90 -3.12
C MET A 1 -7.97 -19.97 -3.61
N TYR A 2 -7.50 -18.99 -4.38
CA TYR A 2 -6.13 -18.92 -4.87
C TYR A 2 -5.45 -17.69 -4.28
N TYR A 3 -4.34 -17.90 -3.60
CA TYR A 3 -3.59 -16.87 -2.90
C TYR A 3 -2.15 -16.87 -3.37
N THR A 4 -1.61 -15.70 -3.67
CA THR A 4 -0.23 -15.52 -4.09
C THR A 4 0.47 -14.43 -3.28
N ALA A 5 1.78 -14.27 -3.51
CA ALA A 5 2.58 -13.27 -2.82
C ALA A 5 2.45 -11.86 -3.46
N VAL A 6 3.34 -10.97 -3.09
CA VAL A 6 3.35 -9.53 -3.35
C VAL A 6 3.22 -9.13 -4.83
N ALA A 7 3.88 -9.86 -5.74
CA ALA A 7 3.87 -9.51 -7.18
C ALA A 7 2.48 -9.49 -7.82
N THR A 8 1.49 -10.09 -7.18
CA THR A 8 0.10 -10.14 -7.65
C THR A 8 -0.54 -8.76 -7.77
N CYS A 9 -0.16 -7.81 -6.91
CA CYS A 9 -0.74 -6.46 -6.93
C CYS A 9 -0.15 -5.53 -8.00
N PHE A 10 0.85 -5.98 -8.76
CA PHE A 10 1.49 -5.15 -9.78
C PHE A 10 0.69 -5.09 -11.08
N PRO A 11 0.65 -3.93 -11.77
CA PRO A 11 0.02 -3.79 -13.07
C PRO A 11 0.51 -4.82 -14.10
N ALA A 12 1.80 -5.19 -14.03
CA ALA A 12 2.38 -6.22 -14.88
C ALA A 12 1.73 -7.60 -14.73
N PHE A 13 1.20 -7.94 -13.56
CA PHE A 13 0.47 -9.19 -13.33
C PHE A 13 -0.82 -9.21 -14.17
N LYS A 14 -1.58 -8.12 -14.14
CA LYS A 14 -2.76 -7.94 -14.99
C LYS A 14 -2.37 -7.98 -16.47
N GLY A 15 -1.32 -7.26 -16.85
CA GLY A 15 -0.83 -7.24 -18.23
C GLY A 15 -0.49 -8.63 -18.79
N LYS A 16 0.05 -9.50 -17.93
CA LYS A 16 0.46 -10.87 -18.32
C LYS A 16 -0.70 -11.87 -18.38
N PHE A 17 -1.64 -11.79 -17.45
CA PHE A 17 -2.65 -12.84 -17.26
C PHE A 17 -4.07 -12.42 -17.66
N GLY A 18 -4.29 -11.14 -17.99
CA GLY A 18 -5.58 -10.62 -18.46
C GLY A 18 -6.71 -10.90 -17.45
N SER A 19 -7.88 -11.30 -17.96
CA SER A 19 -9.06 -11.60 -17.12
C SER A 19 -8.90 -12.81 -16.19
N LYS A 20 -7.90 -13.67 -16.42
CA LYS A 20 -7.66 -14.84 -15.56
C LYS A 20 -7.29 -14.48 -14.12
N ILE A 21 -6.94 -13.22 -13.87
CA ILE A 21 -6.63 -12.75 -12.51
C ILE A 21 -7.86 -12.52 -11.63
N GLU A 22 -9.05 -12.38 -12.21
CA GLU A 22 -10.27 -12.11 -11.44
C GLU A 22 -10.46 -13.13 -10.33
N GLY A 23 -10.72 -12.65 -9.12
CA GLY A 23 -10.84 -13.46 -7.90
C GLY A 23 -9.52 -13.94 -7.29
N VAL A 24 -8.35 -13.63 -7.88
CA VAL A 24 -7.04 -13.99 -7.31
C VAL A 24 -6.68 -13.06 -6.17
N PHE A 25 -6.27 -13.64 -5.04
CA PHE A 25 -5.79 -12.90 -3.86
C PHE A 25 -4.27 -12.66 -3.92
N GLY A 26 -3.84 -11.57 -3.31
CA GLY A 26 -2.44 -11.28 -3.06
C GLY A 26 -2.22 -10.63 -1.70
N ALA A 27 -1.04 -10.86 -1.12
CA ALA A 27 -0.59 -10.17 0.07
C ALA A 27 0.18 -8.90 -0.29
N GLY A 28 0.10 -7.89 0.57
CA GLY A 28 0.72 -6.59 0.33
C GLY A 28 -0.14 -5.72 -0.57
N GLY A 29 0.49 -4.69 -1.14
CA GLY A 29 -0.23 -3.68 -1.86
C GLY A 29 -0.88 -2.64 -0.95
N VAL A 30 -1.56 -1.71 -1.58
CA VAL A 30 -2.23 -0.61 -0.90
C VAL A 30 -3.74 -0.72 -1.10
N ASN A 31 -4.49 -0.15 -0.18
CA ASN A 31 -5.93 -0.03 -0.37
C ASN A 31 -6.23 0.99 -1.48
N GLN A 32 -6.51 0.48 -2.67
CA GLN A 32 -6.85 1.33 -3.81
C GLN A 32 -8.19 2.08 -3.67
N GLU A 33 -9.01 1.75 -2.69
CA GLU A 33 -10.28 2.46 -2.39
C GLU A 33 -10.05 3.71 -1.52
N SER A 34 -8.86 3.88 -0.95
CA SER A 34 -8.50 5.08 -0.17
C SER A 34 -8.34 6.30 -1.07
N SER A 35 -8.97 7.42 -0.70
CA SER A 35 -8.82 8.70 -1.42
C SER A 35 -7.37 9.17 -1.48
N LYS A 36 -6.63 9.07 -0.38
CA LYS A 36 -5.20 9.43 -0.32
C LYS A 36 -4.35 8.60 -1.29
N ILE A 37 -4.65 7.32 -1.46
CA ILE A 37 -3.97 6.45 -2.42
C ILE A 37 -4.34 6.81 -3.86
N GLN A 38 -5.60 7.14 -4.14
CA GLN A 38 -6.03 7.58 -5.46
C GLN A 38 -5.36 8.90 -5.87
N GLU A 39 -5.26 9.86 -4.94
CA GLU A 39 -4.52 11.11 -5.15
C GLU A 39 -3.04 10.85 -5.45
N TYR A 40 -2.40 9.96 -4.70
CA TYR A 40 -1.03 9.55 -4.95
C TYR A 40 -0.85 8.91 -6.33
N PHE A 41 -1.72 7.99 -6.73
CA PHE A 41 -1.65 7.35 -8.05
C PHE A 41 -1.79 8.37 -9.18
N LYS A 42 -2.72 9.32 -9.04
CA LYS A 42 -2.91 10.40 -9.99
C LYS A 42 -1.64 11.26 -10.11
N ALA A 43 -1.12 11.75 -8.99
CA ALA A 43 0.07 12.59 -8.95
C ALA A 43 1.30 11.83 -9.50
N HIS A 44 1.48 10.55 -9.14
CA HIS A 44 2.55 9.73 -9.66
C HIS A 44 2.51 9.63 -11.19
N LYS A 45 1.33 9.37 -11.75
CA LYS A 45 1.14 9.27 -13.20
C LYS A 45 1.39 10.61 -13.90
N GLU A 46 0.92 11.72 -13.34
CA GLU A 46 1.15 13.07 -13.87
C GLU A 46 2.65 13.43 -13.93
N ILE A 47 3.40 13.06 -12.89
CA ILE A 47 4.82 13.39 -12.79
C ILE A 47 5.70 12.44 -13.62
N THR A 48 5.40 11.14 -13.60
CA THR A 48 6.28 10.11 -14.17
C THR A 48 5.85 9.60 -15.55
N GLY A 49 4.62 9.90 -15.96
CA GLY A 49 3.99 9.33 -17.15
C GLY A 49 3.65 7.84 -17.06
N LYS A 50 3.81 7.23 -15.88
CA LYS A 50 3.61 5.79 -15.66
C LYS A 50 2.64 5.52 -14.52
N GLU A 51 1.93 4.41 -14.60
CA GLU A 51 1.12 3.92 -13.47
C GLU A 51 2.05 3.54 -12.30
N ALA A 52 1.66 3.96 -11.10
CA ALA A 52 2.33 3.51 -9.89
C ALA A 52 2.05 2.01 -9.68
N ASP A 53 3.06 1.26 -9.24
CA ASP A 53 2.78 -0.06 -8.71
C ASP A 53 2.10 0.06 -7.34
N GLY A 54 1.19 -0.86 -7.06
CA GLY A 54 0.40 -0.81 -5.84
C GLY A 54 1.15 -1.26 -4.59
N TRP A 55 2.48 -1.42 -4.63
CA TRP A 55 3.26 -1.87 -3.48
C TRP A 55 4.58 -1.11 -3.30
N ALA A 56 5.56 -1.28 -4.17
CA ALA A 56 6.89 -0.75 -3.95
C ALA A 56 6.93 0.78 -4.00
N SER A 57 6.31 1.41 -5.02
CA SER A 57 6.30 2.86 -5.14
C SER A 57 5.56 3.54 -3.99
N ALA A 58 4.40 3.02 -3.61
CA ALA A 58 3.62 3.58 -2.51
C ALA A 58 4.32 3.41 -1.15
N ASN A 59 4.92 2.24 -0.88
CA ASN A 59 5.70 2.01 0.34
C ASN A 59 6.93 2.91 0.44
N THR A 60 7.63 3.12 -0.69
CA THR A 60 8.76 4.04 -0.74
C THR A 60 8.32 5.48 -0.46
N TYR A 61 7.20 5.90 -1.05
CA TYR A 61 6.65 7.23 -0.80
C TYR A 61 6.29 7.41 0.68
N VAL A 62 5.62 6.44 1.30
CA VAL A 62 5.31 6.43 2.74
C VAL A 62 6.57 6.54 3.59
N SER A 63 7.63 5.81 3.24
CA SER A 63 8.91 5.90 3.96
C SER A 63 9.49 7.30 3.91
N MET A 64 9.37 7.99 2.78
CA MET A 64 9.81 9.39 2.65
C MET A 64 8.90 10.35 3.40
N GLN A 65 7.58 10.12 3.45
CA GLN A 65 6.67 10.91 4.27
C GLN A 65 7.02 10.81 5.76
N ILE A 66 7.29 9.60 6.25
CA ILE A 66 7.71 9.37 7.64
C ILE A 66 9.03 10.08 7.93
N LEU A 67 10.02 9.92 7.07
CA LEU A 67 11.33 10.54 7.23
C LEU A 67 11.24 12.07 7.24
N GLY A 68 10.50 12.65 6.30
CA GLY A 68 10.29 14.11 6.23
C GLY A 68 9.66 14.66 7.49
N GLN A 69 8.54 14.09 7.93
CA GLN A 69 7.85 14.49 9.17
C GLN A 69 8.75 14.30 10.41
N ALA A 70 9.55 13.25 10.44
CA ALA A 70 10.44 12.99 11.56
C ALA A 70 11.60 14.00 11.64
N ILE A 71 12.18 14.38 10.50
CA ILE A 71 13.22 15.43 10.46
C ILE A 71 12.64 16.77 10.88
N GLU A 72 11.47 17.12 10.34
CA GLU A 72 10.78 18.37 10.67
C GLU A 72 10.42 18.43 12.16
N GLY A 73 9.81 17.38 12.67
CA GLY A 73 9.42 17.31 14.09
C GLY A 73 10.60 17.21 15.07
N ALA A 74 11.70 16.56 14.67
CA ALA A 74 12.93 16.53 15.48
C ALA A 74 13.75 17.82 15.39
N GLY A 75 13.52 18.66 14.39
CA GLY A 75 14.26 19.90 14.14
C GLY A 75 15.75 19.73 13.85
N THR A 76 16.17 18.55 13.41
CA THR A 76 17.58 18.20 13.17
C THR A 76 17.73 17.05 12.17
N LEU A 77 18.93 16.97 11.57
CA LEU A 77 19.36 15.83 10.74
C LEU A 77 20.18 14.79 11.52
N ASP A 78 20.36 14.99 12.85
CA ASP A 78 21.07 13.97 13.66
C ASP A 78 20.30 12.65 13.64
N ARG A 79 20.98 11.61 13.13
CA ARG A 79 20.37 10.30 12.90
C ARG A 79 19.79 9.68 14.17
N LYS A 80 20.44 9.86 15.32
CA LYS A 80 19.98 9.24 16.58
C LYS A 80 18.71 9.93 17.05
N THR A 81 18.68 11.25 16.99
CA THR A 81 17.53 12.08 17.38
C THR A 81 16.34 11.80 16.46
N VAL A 82 16.54 11.76 15.13
CA VAL A 82 15.48 11.43 14.16
C VAL A 82 14.95 10.02 14.38
N THR A 83 15.83 9.03 14.61
CA THR A 83 15.42 7.65 14.88
C THR A 83 14.59 7.54 16.17
N GLN A 84 15.00 8.27 17.22
CA GLN A 84 14.22 8.30 18.46
C GLN A 84 12.86 8.96 18.24
N TYR A 85 12.82 10.06 17.47
CA TYR A 85 11.56 10.71 17.11
C TYR A 85 10.62 9.76 16.36
N ILE A 86 11.13 8.98 15.38
CA ILE A 86 10.34 7.98 14.66
C ILE A 86 9.76 6.93 15.62
N LYS A 87 10.53 6.49 16.60
CA LYS A 87 10.10 5.50 17.58
C LYS A 87 8.95 5.98 18.46
N ASP A 88 8.95 7.26 18.81
CA ASP A 88 8.06 7.81 19.83
C ASP A 88 6.79 8.46 19.24
N ASN A 89 6.68 8.56 17.92
CA ASN A 89 5.60 9.28 17.26
C ASN A 89 4.81 8.44 16.26
N THR A 90 3.63 8.95 15.90
CA THR A 90 2.77 8.45 14.85
C THR A 90 2.78 9.43 13.67
N PHE A 91 2.88 8.91 12.45
CA PHE A 91 3.02 9.69 11.22
C PHE A 91 1.77 9.57 10.37
N ASP A 92 1.25 10.69 9.84
CA ASP A 92 0.16 10.67 8.87
C ASP A 92 0.71 10.41 7.47
N THR A 93 0.23 9.35 6.84
CA THR A 93 0.73 8.93 5.53
C THR A 93 -0.42 8.67 4.55
N ILE A 94 -0.09 8.49 3.27
CA ILE A 94 -1.08 8.07 2.27
C ILE A 94 -1.74 6.74 2.59
N MET A 95 -1.13 5.95 3.47
CA MET A 95 -1.65 4.66 3.91
C MET A 95 -2.31 4.73 5.30
N GLY A 96 -2.57 5.95 5.80
CA GLY A 96 -3.11 6.20 7.13
C GLY A 96 -2.01 6.43 8.19
N PRO A 97 -2.38 6.46 9.47
CA PRO A 97 -1.45 6.68 10.55
C PRO A 97 -0.54 5.48 10.76
N ILE A 98 0.78 5.71 10.77
CA ILE A 98 1.80 4.67 11.01
C ILE A 98 2.61 5.01 12.24
N SER A 99 2.75 4.04 13.13
CA SER A 99 3.64 4.04 14.29
C SER A 99 4.44 2.75 14.36
N PHE A 100 5.49 2.76 15.15
CA PHE A 100 6.38 1.62 15.30
C PHE A 100 6.44 1.16 16.76
N GLU A 101 6.29 -0.14 16.97
CA GLU A 101 6.54 -0.80 18.24
C GLU A 101 7.65 -1.81 18.03
N ASN A 102 8.72 -1.72 18.82
CA ASN A 102 9.92 -2.57 18.64
C ASN A 102 10.45 -2.57 17.19
N GLN A 103 10.45 -1.40 16.54
CA GLN A 103 10.88 -1.18 15.15
C GLN A 103 9.99 -1.85 14.09
N ILE A 104 8.81 -2.32 14.47
CA ILE A 104 7.86 -2.99 13.58
C ILE A 104 6.53 -2.23 13.59
N SER A 105 5.94 -2.00 12.43
CA SER A 105 4.56 -1.54 12.31
C SER A 105 3.64 -2.74 12.10
N ASN A 106 3.06 -3.26 13.17
CA ASN A 106 2.18 -4.43 13.14
C ASN A 106 0.78 -4.15 12.56
N LYS A 107 0.44 -2.88 12.40
CA LYS A 107 -0.89 -2.44 11.94
C LYS A 107 -0.89 -2.08 10.44
N TYR A 108 0.11 -2.55 9.72
CA TYR A 108 0.34 -2.13 8.36
C TYR A 108 0.45 -3.36 7.43
N TRP A 109 -0.68 -3.80 6.91
CA TRP A 109 -0.73 -4.83 5.87
C TRP A 109 -2.10 -4.83 5.19
N THR A 110 -2.14 -5.26 3.96
CA THR A 110 -3.36 -5.40 3.18
C THR A 110 -3.36 -6.75 2.48
N VAL A 111 -4.51 -7.40 2.48
CA VAL A 111 -4.84 -8.48 1.54
C VAL A 111 -5.76 -7.89 0.50
N GLY A 112 -5.39 -8.03 -0.75
CA GLY A 112 -6.21 -7.59 -1.86
C GLY A 112 -6.67 -8.73 -2.73
N GLN A 113 -7.66 -8.45 -3.56
CA GLN A 113 -8.21 -9.35 -4.56
C GLN A 113 -8.43 -8.59 -5.87
N TRP A 114 -8.13 -9.23 -6.98
CA TRP A 114 -8.48 -8.70 -8.29
C TRP A 114 -10.00 -8.81 -8.51
N GLN A 115 -10.62 -7.67 -8.76
CA GLN A 115 -12.06 -7.53 -9.00
C GLN A 115 -12.27 -6.45 -10.07
N ASP A 116 -12.94 -6.78 -11.15
CA ASP A 116 -13.19 -5.87 -12.28
C ASP A 116 -11.91 -5.23 -12.83
N GLY A 117 -10.83 -6.02 -12.89
CA GLY A 117 -9.53 -5.58 -13.38
C GLY A 117 -8.79 -4.60 -12.47
N LYS A 118 -9.21 -4.43 -11.20
CA LYS A 118 -8.55 -3.63 -10.17
C LYS A 118 -8.15 -4.51 -8.99
N PHE A 119 -7.00 -4.23 -8.39
CA PHE A 119 -6.59 -4.89 -7.16
C PHE A 119 -7.20 -4.15 -5.97
N ARG A 120 -8.29 -4.69 -5.41
CA ARG A 120 -9.04 -4.07 -4.32
C ARG A 120 -8.63 -4.64 -2.97
N GLY A 121 -8.47 -3.78 -1.96
CA GLY A 121 -8.27 -4.21 -0.60
C GLY A 121 -9.53 -4.87 -0.04
N VAL A 122 -9.43 -6.15 0.34
CA VAL A 122 -10.54 -6.92 0.94
C VAL A 122 -10.34 -7.14 2.42
N LYS A 123 -9.10 -7.00 2.91
CA LYS A 123 -8.77 -6.99 4.34
C LYS A 123 -7.51 -6.16 4.55
N SER A 124 -7.57 -5.24 5.49
CA SER A 124 -6.42 -4.46 5.95
C SER A 124 -6.53 -4.24 7.45
N SER A 125 -5.38 -4.07 8.09
CA SER A 125 -5.32 -3.76 9.53
C SER A 125 -5.86 -2.36 9.87
N GLN A 126 -5.96 -1.45 8.89
CA GLN A 126 -6.32 -0.04 9.10
C GLN A 126 -7.43 0.45 8.17
N MET A 127 -8.19 -0.45 7.58
CA MET A 127 -9.14 -0.10 6.54
C MET A 127 -10.58 -0.20 6.99
N ASP A 128 -11.28 0.93 6.98
CA ASP A 128 -12.72 0.96 6.94
C ASP A 128 -13.18 0.83 5.48
N GLY A 129 -14.21 0.04 5.21
CA GLY A 129 -14.80 -0.06 3.88
C GLY A 129 -14.05 -0.98 2.89
N ALA A 130 -13.47 -2.07 3.37
CA ALA A 130 -12.90 -3.10 2.50
C ALA A 130 -13.92 -3.64 1.49
N ALA A 131 -13.50 -3.87 0.25
CA ALA A 131 -14.34 -4.50 -0.76
C ALA A 131 -14.76 -5.91 -0.32
N PRO A 132 -15.98 -6.36 -0.62
CA PRO A 132 -16.38 -7.72 -0.32
C PRO A 132 -15.54 -8.73 -1.12
N ILE A 133 -15.30 -9.89 -0.52
CA ILE A 133 -14.63 -10.99 -1.21
C ILE A 133 -15.58 -11.57 -2.25
N VAL A 134 -15.09 -11.78 -3.48
CA VAL A 134 -15.82 -12.48 -4.54
C VAL A 134 -15.23 -13.86 -4.79
N ALA A 135 -16.07 -14.80 -5.14
CA ALA A 135 -15.61 -16.14 -5.54
C ALA A 135 -14.89 -16.07 -6.89
N LYS A 136 -13.86 -16.90 -7.05
CA LYS A 136 -13.25 -17.11 -8.37
C LYS A 136 -13.96 -18.28 -9.08
N ASP A 137 -14.59 -17.99 -10.20
CA ASP A 137 -15.38 -18.95 -10.98
C ASP A 137 -14.54 -19.76 -11.99
N GLY A 138 -13.36 -20.24 -11.57
CA GLY A 138 -12.50 -21.04 -12.45
C GLY A 138 -11.33 -20.26 -13.06
N TRP A 139 -10.69 -20.86 -14.07
CA TRP A 139 -9.51 -20.34 -14.77
C TRP A 139 -9.71 -20.15 -16.28
N ASN A 140 -10.95 -20.10 -16.70
CA ASN A 140 -11.33 -20.01 -18.13
C ASN A 140 -10.96 -18.67 -18.74
#